data_b4b4ce940d3b776243b1f3aac75f421b
#
_entry.id   b4b4ce940d3b776243b1f3aac75f421b
#
_cell.length_a   1.000
_cell.length_b   1.000
_cell.length_c   1.000
_cell.angle_alpha   90.00
_cell.angle_beta   90.00
_cell.angle_gamma   90.00
#
_symmetry.space_group_name_H-M   'P 1'
#
loop_
_entity.id
_entity.type
_entity.pdbx_description
1 polymer ?
#
loop_
_entity_poly.entity_id
_entity_poly.type
_entity_poly.pdbx_seq_one_letter_code
_entity_poly.pdbx_strand_id
1 'polypeptide(L)'
;MLLAKNDEGILLNAMEKQPSHGQQLFCPACSGEVRFKNGRVMRPHFAHISLENCSFYAENESAEHLNLKAGLYSWGKQSQEVQVEAFLPEIRQIADLLLDGRIALEVQC
;
A
#
# COMPACT_ATOMS: atom_id res chain seq x y z
N MET A 1 -2.74 -2.56 -3.49
CA MET A 1 -2.10 -1.85 -2.36
C MET A 1 -0.65 -2.28 -2.18
N LEU A 2 0.17 -1.41 -1.65
CA LEU A 2 1.62 -1.63 -1.55
C LEU A 2 2.10 -1.90 -0.12
N LEU A 3 1.26 -1.69 0.87
CA LEU A 3 1.58 -2.00 2.27
C LEU A 3 0.71 -3.12 2.80
N ALA A 4 1.31 -3.97 3.62
CA ALA A 4 0.61 -4.95 4.44
C ALA A 4 1.33 -5.05 5.77
N LYS A 5 0.72 -5.67 6.76
CA LYS A 5 1.39 -5.96 8.04
C LYS A 5 1.43 -7.47 8.25
N ASN A 6 2.45 -7.93 8.96
CA ASN A 6 2.53 -9.34 9.33
C ASN A 6 1.75 -9.60 10.62
N ASP A 7 1.81 -10.82 11.13
CA ASP A 7 1.11 -11.21 12.36
C ASP A 7 1.68 -10.55 13.61
N GLU A 8 2.87 -9.95 13.53
CA GLU A 8 3.48 -9.17 14.61
C GLU A 8 3.16 -7.67 14.50
N GLY A 9 2.39 -7.26 13.49
CA GLY A 9 2.06 -5.86 13.27
C GLY A 9 3.13 -5.06 12.55
N ILE A 10 4.17 -5.70 12.03
CA ILE A 10 5.25 -5.03 11.31
C ILE A 10 4.81 -4.76 9.89
N LEU A 11 4.97 -3.51 9.44
CA LEU A 11 4.59 -3.11 8.09
C LEU A 11 5.61 -3.59 7.06
N LEU A 12 5.10 -4.14 5.96
CA LEU A 12 5.89 -4.58 4.82
C LEU A 12 5.50 -3.74 3.61
N ASN A 13 6.51 -3.23 2.90
CA ASN A 13 6.34 -2.42 1.70
C ASN A 13 6.76 -3.25 0.49
N ALA A 14 5.81 -3.51 -0.41
CA ALA A 14 6.05 -4.35 -1.59
C ALA A 14 7.13 -3.78 -2.51
N MET A 15 7.39 -2.48 -2.44
CA MET A 15 8.45 -1.84 -3.23
C MET A 15 9.83 -2.05 -2.65
N GLU A 16 9.93 -2.38 -1.36
CA GLU A 16 11.21 -2.50 -0.67
C GLU A 16 11.62 -3.95 -0.46
N LYS A 17 10.67 -4.83 -0.15
CA LYS A 17 10.98 -6.20 0.22
C LYS A 17 9.81 -7.13 -0.04
N GLN A 18 10.09 -8.30 -0.58
CA GLN A 18 9.10 -9.35 -0.73
C GLN A 18 8.87 -10.07 0.60
N PRO A 19 7.64 -10.45 0.91
CA PRO A 19 7.38 -11.24 2.11
C PRO A 19 7.94 -12.65 1.98
N SER A 20 8.18 -13.29 3.11
CA SER A 20 8.61 -14.69 3.15
C SER A 20 7.49 -15.60 2.63
N HIS A 21 7.87 -16.68 1.97
CA HIS A 21 6.90 -17.66 1.47
C HIS A 21 6.06 -18.22 2.62
N GLY A 22 4.74 -18.19 2.45
CA GLY A 22 3.81 -18.71 3.45
C GLY A 22 3.54 -17.76 4.61
N GLN A 23 4.10 -16.56 4.61
CA GLN A 23 3.88 -15.59 5.67
C GLN A 23 2.44 -15.06 5.63
N GLN A 24 1.79 -15.02 6.80
CA GLN A 24 0.47 -14.44 6.90
C GLN A 24 0.56 -12.93 6.88
N LEU A 25 -0.30 -12.29 6.07
CA LEU A 25 -0.30 -10.86 5.85
C LEU A 25 -1.70 -10.29 6.03
N PHE A 26 -1.78 -9.06 6.52
CA PHE A 26 -3.05 -8.42 6.85
C PHE A 26 -3.07 -6.97 6.36
N CYS A 27 -4.26 -6.47 6.09
CA CYS A 27 -4.44 -5.06 5.73
C CYS A 27 -4.15 -4.17 6.93
N PRO A 28 -3.32 -3.12 6.78
CA PRO A 28 -3.04 -2.22 7.90
C PRO A 28 -4.27 -1.47 8.41
N ALA A 29 -5.29 -1.30 7.56
CA ALA A 29 -6.49 -0.53 7.92
C ALA A 29 -7.58 -1.40 8.54
N CYS A 30 -7.92 -2.54 7.91
CA CYS A 30 -9.04 -3.36 8.37
C CYS A 30 -8.62 -4.65 9.07
N SER A 31 -7.34 -4.98 9.04
CA SER A 31 -6.79 -6.22 9.59
C SER A 31 -7.29 -7.49 8.91
N GLY A 32 -8.00 -7.36 7.79
CA GLY A 32 -8.41 -8.50 6.98
C GLY A 32 -7.21 -9.12 6.29
N GLU A 33 -7.28 -10.41 6.03
CA GLU A 33 -6.17 -11.12 5.41
C GLU A 33 -5.96 -10.68 3.97
N VAL A 34 -4.69 -10.51 3.58
CA VAL A 34 -4.30 -10.16 2.22
C VAL A 34 -3.28 -11.17 1.73
N ARG A 35 -3.10 -11.23 0.39
CA ARG A 35 -2.07 -12.06 -0.21
C ARG A 35 -1.14 -11.19 -1.04
N PHE A 36 0.11 -11.64 -1.15
CA PHE A 36 1.10 -11.01 -2.00
C PHE A 36 0.93 -11.53 -3.43
N LYS A 37 0.83 -10.62 -4.38
CA LYS A 37 0.74 -10.95 -5.80
C LYS A 37 1.96 -10.42 -6.53
N ASN A 38 2.59 -11.28 -7.31
CA ASN A 38 3.78 -10.95 -8.07
C ASN A 38 3.67 -11.55 -9.46
N GLY A 39 2.81 -10.95 -10.30
CA GLY A 39 2.55 -11.43 -11.65
C GLY A 39 3.31 -10.65 -12.71
N ARG A 40 3.10 -11.02 -13.98
CA ARG A 40 3.78 -10.39 -15.11
C ARG A 40 3.17 -9.05 -15.52
N VAL A 41 1.87 -8.89 -15.30
CA VAL A 41 1.14 -7.71 -15.78
C VAL A 41 1.20 -6.58 -14.78
N MET A 42 1.08 -6.88 -13.50
CA MET A 42 1.10 -5.90 -12.44
C MET A 42 2.34 -6.08 -11.58
N ARG A 43 2.89 -4.94 -11.12
CA ARG A 43 4.02 -4.96 -10.21
C ARG A 43 3.65 -5.67 -8.91
N PRO A 44 4.63 -6.12 -8.11
CA PRO A 44 4.35 -6.75 -6.82
C PRO A 44 3.48 -5.86 -5.93
N HIS A 45 2.41 -6.42 -5.39
CA HIS A 45 1.47 -5.69 -4.55
C HIS A 45 0.70 -6.67 -3.68
N PHE A 46 -0.13 -6.14 -2.77
CA PHE A 46 -1.00 -6.94 -1.92
C PHE A 46 -2.45 -6.77 -2.34
N ALA A 47 -3.24 -7.80 -2.16
CA ALA A 47 -4.67 -7.77 -2.45
C ALA A 47 -5.44 -8.48 -1.35
N HIS A 48 -6.60 -7.93 -0.98
CA HIS A 48 -7.49 -8.56 -0.01
C HIS A 48 -7.98 -9.89 -0.52
N ILE A 49 -8.07 -10.88 0.38
CA ILE A 49 -8.70 -12.15 0.07
C ILE A 49 -10.22 -11.97 0.07
N SER A 50 -10.73 -11.15 1.01
CA SER A 50 -12.13 -10.76 1.05
C SER A 50 -12.22 -9.25 1.26
N LEU A 51 -13.03 -8.57 0.43
CA LEU A 51 -13.16 -7.12 0.45
C LEU A 51 -14.33 -6.62 1.31
N GLU A 52 -15.06 -7.54 1.94
CA GLU A 52 -16.31 -7.21 2.61
C GLU A 52 -16.16 -6.19 3.74
N ASN A 53 -15.02 -6.16 4.39
CA ASN A 53 -14.83 -5.36 5.60
C ASN A 53 -13.88 -4.18 5.45
N CYS A 54 -13.34 -3.95 4.26
CA CYS A 54 -12.39 -2.85 4.08
C CYS A 54 -13.03 -1.71 3.27
N SER A 55 -13.21 -0.55 3.91
CA SER A 55 -13.72 0.64 3.26
C SER A 55 -12.64 1.66 2.92
N PHE A 56 -11.37 1.34 3.20
CA PHE A 56 -10.26 2.30 3.05
C PHE A 56 -9.52 2.14 1.73
N TYR A 57 -9.46 0.94 1.16
CA TYR A 57 -8.75 0.69 -0.09
C TYR A 57 -9.75 0.45 -1.21
N ALA A 58 -9.44 0.99 -2.40
CA ALA A 58 -10.24 0.75 -3.58
C ALA A 58 -10.05 -0.68 -4.06
N GLU A 59 -11.15 -1.29 -4.55
CA GLU A 59 -11.08 -2.58 -5.20
C GLU A 59 -10.45 -2.43 -6.58
N ASN A 60 -9.74 -3.46 -7.02
CA ASN A 60 -9.21 -3.55 -8.38
C ASN A 60 -8.36 -2.35 -8.78
N GLU A 61 -7.46 -1.96 -7.89
CA GLU A 61 -6.49 -0.92 -8.20
C GLU A 61 -5.76 -1.27 -9.49
N SER A 62 -5.73 -0.34 -10.45
CA SER A 62 -5.15 -0.61 -11.76
C SER A 62 -3.62 -0.72 -11.70
N ALA A 63 -3.04 -1.41 -12.70
CA ALA A 63 -1.59 -1.46 -12.83
C ALA A 63 -1.00 -0.07 -13.01
N GLU A 64 -1.68 0.79 -13.76
CA GLU A 64 -1.26 2.18 -13.96
C GLU A 64 -1.23 2.96 -12.66
N HIS A 65 -2.26 2.83 -11.81
CA HIS A 65 -2.31 3.50 -10.52
C HIS A 65 -1.17 3.02 -9.61
N LEU A 66 -0.95 1.71 -9.54
CA LEU A 66 0.15 1.15 -8.75
C LEU A 66 1.50 1.64 -9.25
N ASN A 67 1.71 1.68 -10.57
CA ASN A 67 2.98 2.11 -11.13
C ASN A 67 3.25 3.59 -10.88
N LEU A 68 2.23 4.45 -11.01
CA LEU A 68 2.37 5.86 -10.72
C LEU A 68 2.67 6.12 -9.25
N LYS A 69 1.98 5.42 -8.37
CA LYS A 69 2.19 5.55 -6.93
C LYS A 69 3.61 5.14 -6.55
N ALA A 70 4.08 4.02 -7.09
CA ALA A 70 5.44 3.54 -6.82
C ALA A 70 6.51 4.47 -7.41
N GLY A 71 6.27 5.01 -8.60
CA GLY A 71 7.19 5.95 -9.24
C GLY A 71 7.33 7.22 -8.43
N LEU A 72 6.23 7.78 -7.95
CA LEU A 72 6.25 8.98 -7.11
C LEU A 72 6.92 8.72 -5.77
N TYR A 73 6.70 7.53 -5.18
CA TYR A 73 7.38 7.15 -3.96
C TYR A 73 8.89 7.14 -4.16
N SER A 74 9.37 6.48 -5.21
CA SER A 74 10.80 6.39 -5.49
C SER A 74 11.41 7.76 -5.77
N TRP A 75 10.69 8.61 -6.49
CA TRP A 75 11.13 9.98 -6.79
C TRP A 75 11.21 10.83 -5.51
N GLY A 76 10.15 10.82 -4.70
CA GLY A 76 10.10 11.64 -3.50
C GLY A 76 11.10 11.22 -2.44
N LYS A 77 11.38 9.92 -2.34
CA LYS A 77 12.29 9.35 -1.36
C LYS A 77 13.73 9.86 -1.51
N GLN A 78 14.09 10.36 -2.68
CA GLN A 78 15.44 10.87 -2.94
C GLN A 78 15.75 12.15 -2.18
N SER A 79 14.74 12.94 -1.81
CA SER A 79 14.95 14.25 -1.21
C SER A 79 14.18 14.49 0.08
N GLN A 80 13.26 13.60 0.45
CA GLN A 80 12.44 13.81 1.65
C GLN A 80 11.87 12.49 2.14
N GLU A 81 11.31 12.54 3.35
CA GLU A 81 10.63 11.36 3.91
C GLU A 81 9.30 11.16 3.21
N VAL A 82 9.04 9.94 2.75
CA VAL A 82 7.81 9.61 2.04
C VAL A 82 7.21 8.34 2.64
N GLN A 83 5.91 8.38 2.94
CA GLN A 83 5.13 7.22 3.32
C GLN A 83 4.14 6.91 2.20
N VAL A 84 4.05 5.64 1.80
CA VAL A 84 3.07 5.19 0.84
C VAL A 84 1.83 4.69 1.58
N GLU A 85 0.64 4.97 1.05
CA GLU A 85 -0.63 4.50 1.62
C GLU A 85 -0.75 4.86 3.11
N ALA A 86 -0.53 6.13 3.43
CA ALA A 86 -0.57 6.61 4.80
C ALA A 86 -2.00 6.85 5.27
N PHE A 87 -2.37 6.26 6.42
CA PHE A 87 -3.69 6.48 7.01
C PHE A 87 -3.73 7.83 7.72
N LEU A 88 -4.75 8.62 7.40
CA LEU A 88 -4.96 9.95 7.98
C LEU A 88 -6.17 9.86 8.91
N PRO A 89 -5.96 9.74 10.23
CA PRO A 89 -7.07 9.49 11.16
C PRO A 89 -8.06 10.66 11.25
N GLU A 90 -7.62 11.89 11.03
CA GLU A 90 -8.49 13.06 11.11
C GLU A 90 -9.62 13.03 10.09
N ILE A 91 -9.36 12.48 8.91
CA ILE A 91 -10.35 12.41 7.85
C ILE A 91 -10.72 10.96 7.49
N ARG A 92 -10.15 10.01 8.20
CA ARG A 92 -10.40 8.56 8.03
C ARG A 92 -10.22 8.12 6.58
N GLN A 93 -9.13 8.54 5.98
CA GLN A 93 -8.77 8.20 4.60
C GLN A 93 -7.32 7.78 4.54
N ILE A 94 -6.98 7.08 3.45
CA ILE A 94 -5.61 6.69 3.17
C ILE A 94 -5.11 7.55 2.03
N ALA A 95 -4.04 8.32 2.28
CA ALA A 95 -3.36 9.07 1.24
C ALA A 95 -2.46 8.12 0.46
N ASP A 96 -2.40 8.28 -0.86
CA ASP A 96 -1.50 7.46 -1.68
C ASP A 96 -0.05 7.67 -1.27
N LEU A 97 0.33 8.91 -1.00
CA LEU A 97 1.66 9.27 -0.52
C LEU A 97 1.55 10.37 0.53
N LEU A 98 2.45 10.35 1.50
CA LEU A 98 2.56 11.41 2.51
C LEU A 98 4.01 11.86 2.55
N LEU A 99 4.25 13.14 2.26
CA LEU A 99 5.57 13.74 2.21
C LEU A 99 5.88 14.46 3.51
N ASP A 100 6.98 14.10 4.16
CA ASP A 100 7.45 14.70 5.42
C ASP A 100 6.37 14.75 6.51
N GLY A 101 5.41 13.83 6.47
CA GLY A 101 4.33 13.77 7.42
C GLY A 101 3.30 14.90 7.33
N ARG A 102 3.37 15.75 6.27
CA ARG A 102 2.53 16.96 6.17
C ARG A 102 1.77 17.10 4.87
N ILE A 103 2.35 16.66 3.75
CA ILE A 103 1.74 16.87 2.44
C ILE A 103 1.22 15.55 1.90
N ALA A 104 -0.11 15.44 1.79
CA ALA A 104 -0.74 14.25 1.24
C ALA A 104 -0.93 14.41 -0.26
N LEU A 105 -0.56 13.37 -1.01
CA LEU A 105 -0.74 13.33 -2.46
C LEU A 105 -1.70 12.20 -2.84
N GLU A 106 -2.59 12.51 -3.77
CA GLU A 106 -3.48 11.51 -4.36
C GLU A 106 -3.07 11.28 -5.81
N VAL A 107 -2.99 10.03 -6.22
CA VAL A 107 -2.67 9.65 -7.59
C VAL A 107 -3.96 9.35 -8.32
N GLN A 108 -4.21 10.08 -9.41
CA GLN A 108 -5.40 9.88 -10.23
C GLN A 108 -4.99 9.44 -11.63
N CYS A 109 -5.70 8.44 -12.14
CA CYS A 109 -5.48 7.92 -13.48
C CYS A 109 -6.69 8.16 -14.36
#